data_5530e17e1ad5df9cba3158a851172298
#
_entry.id   5530e17e1ad5df9cba3158a851172298
#
_cell.length_a   1.000
_cell.length_b   1.000
_cell.length_c   1.000
_cell.angle_alpha   90.00
_cell.angle_beta   90.00
_cell.angle_gamma   90.00
#
_symmetry.space_group_name_H-M   'P 1'
#
loop_
_entity.id
_entity.type
_entity.pdbx_description
1 polymer ?
#
loop_
_entity_poly.entity_id
_entity_poly.type
_entity_poly.pdbx_seq_one_letter_code
_entity_poly.pdbx_strand_id
1 'polypeptide(L)'
;MKRLAKVSAILWIVLGAAVFVPSEPIASLHPSNYVNDFAGVLDAATEARLNNLCFQVEQKAHAQIAVVTVKSLDGQDVVNYAVALYQKWGIGAKGKDRGVLILLATQDRKYWTTLGYGLEPILPDGKVGGFGREAVPLLRSGDYAGAVTLMTARVASVIAQDAGVMLDDQPRLAPTRQPAPRGGAGAVFLVIFLFFFIGIPILRAIFRGGGPRGGGGGLGFLLGLLLGSGGFGGGRGGYGGGGFGGFGGGGGGGGFGGFGGGSTGGGGAGGSW
;
A
#
# COMPACT_ATOMS: atom_id res chain seq x y z
N MET A 1 38.00 50.27 -12.19
CA MET A 1 37.28 49.31 -13.08
C MET A 1 37.83 47.88 -13.04
N LYS A 2 39.16 47.63 -13.03
CA LYS A 2 39.74 46.27 -12.99
C LYS A 2 39.47 45.44 -11.72
N ARG A 3 39.19 46.05 -10.57
CA ARG A 3 38.90 45.38 -9.30
C ARG A 3 37.45 44.89 -9.19
N LEU A 4 36.50 45.64 -9.75
CA LEU A 4 35.08 45.25 -9.80
C LEU A 4 34.83 44.05 -10.72
N ALA A 5 35.58 43.95 -11.83
CA ALA A 5 35.47 42.82 -12.76
C ALA A 5 35.96 41.50 -12.12
N LYS A 6 36.99 41.57 -11.23
CA LYS A 6 37.46 40.37 -10.54
C LYS A 6 36.51 39.86 -9.48
N VAL A 7 35.82 40.75 -8.76
CA VAL A 7 34.80 40.37 -7.76
C VAL A 7 33.57 39.76 -8.43
N SER A 8 33.16 40.31 -9.57
CA SER A 8 32.05 39.75 -10.35
C SER A 8 32.34 38.36 -10.91
N ALA A 9 33.58 38.10 -11.39
CA ALA A 9 33.99 36.80 -11.88
C ALA A 9 34.02 35.71 -10.77
N ILE A 10 34.45 36.09 -9.53
CA ILE A 10 34.46 35.16 -8.40
C ILE A 10 33.02 34.84 -7.94
N LEU A 11 32.12 35.83 -7.97
CA LEU A 11 30.71 35.61 -7.63
C LEU A 11 30.00 34.65 -8.59
N TRP A 12 30.34 34.70 -9.88
CA TRP A 12 29.81 33.77 -10.89
C TRP A 12 30.33 32.33 -10.74
N ILE A 13 31.56 32.15 -10.29
CA ILE A 13 32.15 30.83 -10.02
C ILE A 13 31.51 30.16 -8.81
N VAL A 14 31.15 30.92 -7.77
CA VAL A 14 30.49 30.41 -6.55
C VAL A 14 29.03 30.07 -6.83
N LEU A 15 28.34 30.80 -7.72
CA LEU A 15 26.94 30.55 -8.08
C LEU A 15 26.78 29.39 -9.06
N GLY A 16 27.84 28.97 -9.73
CA GLY A 16 27.83 27.89 -10.75
C GLY A 16 28.14 26.48 -10.22
N ALA A 17 28.43 26.32 -8.93
CA ALA A 17 28.57 25.01 -8.32
C ALA A 17 27.17 24.43 -8.01
N ALA A 18 26.38 24.15 -9.05
CA ALA A 18 25.28 23.23 -8.93
C ALA A 18 25.91 21.90 -8.44
N VAL A 19 25.60 21.53 -7.21
CA VAL A 19 25.97 20.24 -6.64
C VAL A 19 25.25 19.21 -7.49
N PHE A 20 25.95 18.68 -8.48
CA PHE A 20 25.47 17.53 -9.24
C PHE A 20 25.51 16.36 -8.25
N VAL A 21 24.39 16.10 -7.59
CA VAL A 21 24.23 14.89 -6.79
C VAL A 21 24.06 13.76 -7.82
N PRO A 22 25.03 12.85 -7.93
CA PRO A 22 24.88 11.75 -8.86
C PRO A 22 23.69 10.93 -8.40
N SER A 23 22.70 10.84 -9.25
CA SER A 23 21.61 9.89 -9.16
C SER A 23 22.15 8.47 -9.26
N GLU A 24 21.48 7.55 -8.61
CA GLU A 24 21.81 6.14 -8.75
C GLU A 24 20.85 5.53 -9.80
N PRO A 25 21.30 5.37 -11.05
CA PRO A 25 20.48 4.77 -12.08
C PRO A 25 20.12 3.34 -11.66
N ILE A 26 18.86 2.94 -11.88
CA ILE A 26 18.39 1.57 -11.57
C ILE A 26 19.37 0.51 -12.06
N ALA A 27 20.05 0.77 -13.17
CA ALA A 27 21.03 -0.15 -13.77
C ALA A 27 22.19 -0.50 -12.83
N SER A 28 22.62 0.41 -11.95
CA SER A 28 23.72 0.20 -10.99
C SER A 28 23.29 -0.43 -9.68
N LEU A 29 21.98 -0.42 -9.37
CA LEU A 29 21.47 -0.98 -8.12
C LEU A 29 21.45 -2.51 -8.21
N HIS A 30 22.23 -3.16 -7.35
CA HIS A 30 22.24 -4.61 -7.20
C HIS A 30 21.84 -4.98 -5.78
N PRO A 31 20.95 -5.98 -5.60
CA PRO A 31 20.55 -6.41 -4.27
C PRO A 31 21.71 -7.14 -3.59
N SER A 32 22.11 -6.68 -2.41
CA SER A 32 23.08 -7.36 -1.56
C SER A 32 22.39 -8.20 -0.47
N ASN A 33 21.18 -7.79 -0.09
CA ASN A 33 20.35 -8.43 0.92
C ASN A 33 18.88 -8.07 0.69
N TYR A 34 17.97 -8.41 1.61
CA TYR A 34 16.58 -7.96 1.58
C TYR A 34 16.47 -6.45 1.78
N VAL A 35 17.33 -5.88 2.62
CA VAL A 35 17.41 -4.44 2.89
C VAL A 35 18.64 -3.87 2.21
N ASN A 36 18.44 -2.87 1.38
CA ASN A 36 19.48 -2.20 0.60
C ASN A 36 19.36 -0.69 0.79
N ASP A 37 20.22 -0.15 1.64
CA ASP A 37 20.24 1.27 2.01
C ASP A 37 21.23 2.07 1.16
N PHE A 38 20.85 2.41 -0.07
CA PHE A 38 21.68 3.25 -0.94
C PHE A 38 21.62 4.74 -0.54
N ALA A 39 20.62 5.15 0.24
CA ALA A 39 20.53 6.52 0.75
C ALA A 39 21.43 6.76 1.96
N GLY A 40 21.83 5.71 2.68
CA GLY A 40 22.63 5.80 3.91
C GLY A 40 21.84 6.41 5.08
N VAL A 41 20.55 6.04 5.19
CA VAL A 41 19.62 6.60 6.21
C VAL A 41 19.22 5.58 7.27
N LEU A 42 19.68 4.35 7.16
CA LEU A 42 19.43 3.28 8.13
C LEU A 42 20.71 3.04 8.96
N ASP A 43 20.53 2.75 10.23
CA ASP A 43 21.63 2.26 11.06
C ASP A 43 21.79 0.74 10.91
N ALA A 44 22.98 0.22 11.15
CA ALA A 44 23.32 -1.19 10.99
C ALA A 44 22.44 -2.13 11.83
N ALA A 45 21.98 -1.67 13.01
CA ALA A 45 21.11 -2.47 13.87
C ALA A 45 19.70 -2.58 13.29
N THR A 46 19.21 -1.52 12.68
CA THR A 46 17.92 -1.52 11.95
C THR A 46 17.99 -2.38 10.70
N GLU A 47 19.07 -2.25 9.91
CA GLU A 47 19.27 -3.12 8.74
C GLU A 47 19.30 -4.61 9.12
N ALA A 48 20.07 -4.97 10.16
CA ALA A 48 20.14 -6.36 10.62
C ALA A 48 18.80 -6.90 11.09
N ARG A 49 18.01 -6.12 11.85
CA ARG A 49 16.68 -6.52 12.30
C ARG A 49 15.70 -6.69 11.14
N LEU A 50 15.70 -5.77 10.20
CA LEU A 50 14.83 -5.85 9.02
C LEU A 50 15.21 -7.00 8.10
N ASN A 51 16.51 -7.24 7.89
CA ASN A 51 17.00 -8.40 7.14
C ASN A 51 16.55 -9.71 7.78
N ASN A 52 16.64 -9.83 9.12
CA ASN A 52 16.16 -11.01 9.84
C ASN A 52 14.65 -11.20 9.68
N LEU A 53 13.87 -10.11 9.81
CA LEU A 53 12.42 -10.14 9.62
C LEU A 53 12.04 -10.62 8.20
N CYS A 54 12.66 -10.05 7.17
CA CYS A 54 12.42 -10.43 5.77
C CYS A 54 12.83 -11.87 5.49
N PHE A 55 13.97 -12.33 6.05
CA PHE A 55 14.41 -13.71 5.98
C PHE A 55 13.38 -14.68 6.61
N GLN A 56 12.85 -14.35 7.80
CA GLN A 56 11.81 -15.18 8.42
C GLN A 56 10.54 -15.24 7.57
N VAL A 57 10.12 -14.13 6.94
CA VAL A 57 8.97 -14.10 6.04
C VAL A 57 9.20 -15.04 4.86
N GLU A 58 10.39 -15.02 4.27
CA GLU A 58 10.70 -15.91 3.16
C GLU A 58 10.71 -17.38 3.60
N GLN A 59 11.37 -17.71 4.69
CA GLN A 59 11.49 -19.08 5.17
C GLN A 59 10.16 -19.67 5.65
N LYS A 60 9.36 -18.88 6.39
CA LYS A 60 8.15 -19.38 7.06
C LYS A 60 6.89 -19.17 6.22
N ALA A 61 6.81 -18.09 5.45
CA ALA A 61 5.61 -17.70 4.71
C ALA A 61 5.77 -17.73 3.18
N HIS A 62 6.95 -18.09 2.67
CA HIS A 62 7.26 -18.20 1.26
C HIS A 62 6.91 -16.93 0.46
N ALA A 63 7.19 -15.77 1.03
CA ALA A 63 7.04 -14.47 0.41
C ALA A 63 8.32 -13.65 0.61
N GLN A 64 8.69 -12.84 -0.37
CA GLN A 64 9.90 -12.03 -0.33
C GLN A 64 9.56 -10.56 -0.12
N ILE A 65 10.24 -9.91 0.81
CA ILE A 65 10.14 -8.47 1.03
C ILE A 65 11.51 -7.88 0.74
N ALA A 66 11.57 -6.96 -0.22
CA ALA A 66 12.72 -6.12 -0.47
C ALA A 66 12.46 -4.71 0.06
N VAL A 67 13.41 -4.15 0.77
CA VAL A 67 13.40 -2.78 1.27
C VAL A 67 14.55 -2.03 0.61
N VAL A 68 14.22 -0.92 -0.04
CA VAL A 68 15.20 -0.13 -0.79
C VAL A 68 15.05 1.34 -0.44
N THR A 69 16.14 1.94 -0.01
CA THR A 69 16.21 3.39 0.11
C THR A 69 17.15 3.94 -0.96
N VAL A 70 16.75 5.01 -1.61
CA VAL A 70 17.58 5.73 -2.60
C VAL A 70 17.59 7.22 -2.25
N LYS A 71 18.63 7.92 -2.68
CA LYS A 71 18.70 9.37 -2.50
C LYS A 71 17.69 10.07 -3.38
N SER A 72 17.68 9.78 -4.67
CA SER A 72 16.80 10.40 -5.66
C SER A 72 16.32 9.41 -6.71
N LEU A 73 15.16 9.72 -7.30
CA LEU A 73 14.56 9.01 -8.44
C LEU A 73 14.99 9.61 -9.80
N ASP A 74 15.83 10.63 -9.82
CA ASP A 74 16.29 11.32 -11.04
C ASP A 74 15.17 11.94 -11.87
N GLY A 75 14.16 12.46 -11.21
CA GLY A 75 12.98 13.01 -11.88
C GLY A 75 12.05 11.96 -12.46
N GLN A 76 12.36 10.67 -12.30
CA GLN A 76 11.47 9.61 -12.72
C GLN A 76 10.22 9.54 -11.83
N ASP A 77 9.14 9.05 -12.40
CA ASP A 77 7.94 8.73 -11.63
C ASP A 77 8.23 7.58 -10.65
N VAL A 78 7.78 7.72 -9.40
CA VAL A 78 8.07 6.75 -8.33
C VAL A 78 7.49 5.37 -8.61
N VAL A 79 6.34 5.31 -9.28
CA VAL A 79 5.68 4.03 -9.62
C VAL A 79 6.51 3.30 -10.68
N ASN A 80 6.85 4.01 -11.76
CA ASN A 80 7.64 3.44 -12.86
C ASN A 80 9.02 2.99 -12.37
N TYR A 81 9.67 3.78 -11.51
CA TYR A 81 10.94 3.42 -10.89
C TYR A 81 10.81 2.15 -10.03
N ALA A 82 9.80 2.09 -9.16
CA ALA A 82 9.58 0.95 -8.29
C ALA A 82 9.27 -0.34 -9.07
N VAL A 83 8.42 -0.25 -10.11
CA VAL A 83 8.09 -1.38 -10.97
C VAL A 83 9.32 -1.87 -11.73
N ALA A 84 10.10 -0.96 -12.33
CA ALA A 84 11.33 -1.32 -13.04
C ALA A 84 12.36 -1.99 -12.12
N LEU A 85 12.51 -1.48 -10.89
CA LEU A 85 13.40 -2.05 -9.89
C LEU A 85 12.92 -3.44 -9.43
N TYR A 86 11.61 -3.58 -9.17
CA TYR A 86 10.98 -4.85 -8.81
C TYR A 86 11.24 -5.92 -9.87
N GLN A 87 11.01 -5.59 -11.13
CA GLN A 87 11.21 -6.49 -12.27
C GLN A 87 12.70 -6.83 -12.48
N LYS A 88 13.58 -5.82 -12.39
CA LYS A 88 15.02 -6.02 -12.52
C LYS A 88 15.56 -6.99 -11.47
N TRP A 89 15.10 -6.86 -10.23
CA TRP A 89 15.54 -7.72 -9.13
C TRP A 89 14.79 -9.05 -9.09
N GLY A 90 13.65 -9.16 -9.77
CA GLY A 90 12.83 -10.36 -9.77
C GLY A 90 12.29 -10.71 -8.39
N ILE A 91 11.79 -9.70 -7.66
CA ILE A 91 11.31 -9.87 -6.28
C ILE A 91 10.10 -10.80 -6.24
N GLY A 92 10.15 -11.84 -5.39
CA GLY A 92 9.13 -12.89 -5.31
C GLY A 92 9.55 -14.18 -6.05
N ALA A 93 9.04 -15.31 -5.60
CA ALA A 93 9.32 -16.59 -6.22
C ALA A 93 8.60 -16.71 -7.57
N LYS A 94 9.31 -17.19 -8.59
CA LYS A 94 8.77 -17.42 -9.93
C LYS A 94 7.50 -18.29 -9.89
N GLY A 95 6.43 -17.82 -10.51
CA GLY A 95 5.15 -18.52 -10.58
C GLY A 95 4.29 -18.46 -9.31
N LYS A 96 4.81 -17.89 -8.21
CA LYS A 96 4.03 -17.60 -6.99
C LYS A 96 3.76 -16.11 -6.83
N ASP A 97 4.63 -15.27 -7.38
CA ASP A 97 4.55 -13.80 -7.41
C ASP A 97 4.26 -13.17 -6.02
N ARG A 98 4.78 -13.82 -4.96
CA ARG A 98 4.62 -13.39 -3.56
C ARG A 98 5.80 -12.50 -3.16
N GLY A 99 5.90 -11.35 -3.82
CA GLY A 99 6.94 -10.36 -3.59
C GLY A 99 6.39 -9.01 -3.16
N VAL A 100 7.17 -8.26 -2.38
CA VAL A 100 6.91 -6.87 -2.00
C VAL A 100 8.19 -6.07 -2.14
N LEU A 101 8.11 -4.91 -2.76
CA LEU A 101 9.17 -3.89 -2.74
C LEU A 101 8.67 -2.68 -1.97
N ILE A 102 9.38 -2.28 -0.93
CA ILE A 102 9.18 -1.03 -0.21
C ILE A 102 10.31 -0.08 -0.63
N LEU A 103 9.96 0.93 -1.41
CA LEU A 103 10.90 1.95 -1.92
C LEU A 103 10.72 3.27 -1.16
N LEU A 104 11.84 3.86 -0.76
CA LEU A 104 11.91 5.18 -0.13
C LEU A 104 12.92 6.06 -0.87
N ALA A 105 12.48 7.18 -1.45
CA ALA A 105 13.34 8.19 -2.09
C ALA A 105 13.43 9.43 -1.19
N THR A 106 14.56 9.60 -0.53
CA THR A 106 14.69 10.55 0.59
C THR A 106 14.69 12.01 0.16
N GLN A 107 15.35 12.37 -0.95
CA GLN A 107 15.40 13.73 -1.47
C GLN A 107 14.11 14.12 -2.19
N ASP A 108 13.50 13.18 -2.92
CA ASP A 108 12.21 13.39 -3.60
C ASP A 108 11.03 13.37 -2.63
N ARG A 109 11.25 12.94 -1.38
CA ARG A 109 10.21 12.78 -0.36
C ARG A 109 9.05 11.93 -0.87
N LYS A 110 9.38 10.82 -1.50
CA LYS A 110 8.42 9.88 -2.07
C LYS A 110 8.67 8.48 -1.54
N TYR A 111 7.60 7.75 -1.31
CA TYR A 111 7.65 6.32 -1.03
C TYR A 111 6.65 5.57 -1.90
N TRP A 112 6.97 4.34 -2.20
CA TRP A 112 6.08 3.45 -2.92
C TRP A 112 6.27 2.01 -2.46
N THR A 113 5.16 1.28 -2.34
CA THR A 113 5.19 -0.16 -2.09
C THR A 113 4.58 -0.86 -3.28
N THR A 114 5.39 -1.65 -3.99
CA THR A 114 4.94 -2.49 -5.12
C THR A 114 4.66 -3.90 -4.64
N LEU A 115 3.62 -4.50 -5.16
CA LEU A 115 3.17 -5.85 -4.81
C LEU A 115 3.21 -6.76 -6.02
N GLY A 116 3.59 -8.02 -5.79
CA GLY A 116 3.39 -9.09 -6.76
C GLY A 116 1.96 -9.62 -6.70
N TYR A 117 1.48 -10.15 -7.82
CA TYR A 117 0.11 -10.65 -7.98
C TYR A 117 -0.33 -11.63 -6.89
N GLY A 118 0.58 -12.48 -6.39
CA GLY A 118 0.28 -13.48 -5.36
C GLY A 118 -0.04 -12.91 -3.97
N LEU A 119 0.19 -11.61 -3.75
CA LEU A 119 -0.09 -10.94 -2.48
C LEU A 119 -1.25 -9.93 -2.55
N GLU A 120 -1.74 -9.57 -3.73
CA GLU A 120 -2.85 -8.63 -3.89
C GLU A 120 -4.12 -9.01 -3.11
N PRO A 121 -4.51 -10.31 -3.01
CA PRO A 121 -5.71 -10.67 -2.25
C PRO A 121 -5.64 -10.35 -0.76
N ILE A 122 -4.45 -10.38 -0.16
CA ILE A 122 -4.25 -10.14 1.28
C ILE A 122 -3.70 -8.76 1.60
N LEU A 123 -3.05 -8.13 0.65
CA LEU A 123 -2.45 -6.79 0.70
C LEU A 123 -3.01 -5.89 -0.41
N PRO A 124 -4.32 -5.60 -0.43
CA PRO A 124 -4.86 -4.68 -1.42
C PRO A 124 -4.26 -3.27 -1.23
N ASP A 125 -4.18 -2.49 -2.31
CA ASP A 125 -3.55 -1.15 -2.37
C ASP A 125 -4.02 -0.22 -1.24
N GLY A 126 -5.32 -0.26 -0.90
CA GLY A 126 -5.88 0.53 0.19
C GLY A 126 -5.27 0.22 1.55
N LYS A 127 -4.96 -1.06 1.82
CA LYS A 127 -4.33 -1.53 3.06
C LYS A 127 -2.87 -1.09 3.11
N VAL A 128 -2.14 -1.32 2.04
CA VAL A 128 -0.72 -0.93 1.92
C VAL A 128 -0.56 0.58 1.98
N GLY A 129 -1.43 1.33 1.31
CA GLY A 129 -1.49 2.78 1.42
C GLY A 129 -1.82 3.26 2.84
N GLY A 130 -2.56 2.47 3.62
CA GLY A 130 -2.77 2.68 5.05
C GLY A 130 -1.47 2.65 5.83
N PHE A 131 -0.62 1.65 5.60
CA PHE A 131 0.69 1.50 6.26
C PHE A 131 1.63 2.65 5.90
N GLY A 132 1.66 3.06 4.64
CA GLY A 132 2.43 4.22 4.21
C GLY A 132 1.97 5.50 4.90
N ARG A 133 0.66 5.76 4.97
CA ARG A 133 0.13 6.93 5.69
C ARG A 133 0.45 6.90 7.19
N GLU A 134 0.49 5.73 7.81
CA GLU A 134 0.91 5.56 9.21
C GLU A 134 2.38 5.94 9.40
N ALA A 135 3.24 5.70 8.40
CA ALA A 135 4.65 6.04 8.43
C ALA A 135 4.96 7.53 8.12
N VAL A 136 4.03 8.27 7.48
CA VAL A 136 4.25 9.67 7.08
C VAL A 136 4.70 10.59 8.23
N PRO A 137 4.17 10.53 9.46
CA PRO A 137 4.66 11.34 10.56
C PRO A 137 6.16 11.12 10.87
N LEU A 138 6.62 9.85 10.81
CA LEU A 138 8.02 9.48 11.00
C LEU A 138 8.88 10.01 9.85
N LEU A 139 8.41 9.87 8.60
CA LEU A 139 9.09 10.42 7.42
C LEU A 139 9.26 11.94 7.51
N ARG A 140 8.23 12.66 7.98
CA ARG A 140 8.28 14.11 8.16
C ARG A 140 9.24 14.56 9.26
N SER A 141 9.44 13.75 10.30
CA SER A 141 10.42 14.02 11.35
C SER A 141 11.83 13.59 10.97
N GLY A 142 12.03 12.96 9.81
CA GLY A 142 13.34 12.44 9.38
C GLY A 142 13.68 11.08 9.98
N ASP A 143 12.75 10.45 10.69
CA ASP A 143 12.93 9.09 11.21
C ASP A 143 12.64 8.06 10.11
N TYR A 144 13.57 7.95 9.16
CA TYR A 144 13.47 7.02 8.05
C TYR A 144 13.56 5.57 8.52
N ALA A 145 14.41 5.29 9.51
CA ALA A 145 14.57 3.96 10.10
C ALA A 145 13.26 3.47 10.74
N GLY A 146 12.62 4.32 11.54
CA GLY A 146 11.31 4.03 12.14
C GLY A 146 10.22 3.83 11.09
N ALA A 147 10.17 4.69 10.08
CA ALA A 147 9.17 4.61 9.01
C ALA A 147 9.27 3.31 8.20
N VAL A 148 10.48 2.96 7.76
CA VAL A 148 10.73 1.72 7.01
C VAL A 148 10.45 0.50 7.87
N THR A 149 10.85 0.52 9.14
CA THR A 149 10.57 -0.56 10.11
C THR A 149 9.07 -0.78 10.26
N LEU A 150 8.30 0.29 10.44
CA LEU A 150 6.84 0.23 10.57
C LEU A 150 6.19 -0.37 9.33
N MET A 151 6.53 0.14 8.13
CA MET A 151 5.96 -0.36 6.88
C MET A 151 6.28 -1.83 6.66
N THR A 152 7.55 -2.22 6.85
CA THR A 152 7.99 -3.61 6.68
C THR A 152 7.31 -4.54 7.68
N ALA A 153 7.23 -4.16 8.94
CA ALA A 153 6.59 -4.97 9.97
C ALA A 153 5.07 -5.13 9.75
N ARG A 154 4.38 -4.08 9.25
CA ARG A 154 2.95 -4.18 8.88
C ARG A 154 2.74 -5.17 7.73
N VAL A 155 3.55 -5.09 6.68
CA VAL A 155 3.50 -6.02 5.55
C VAL A 155 3.82 -7.45 6.00
N ALA A 156 4.92 -7.63 6.74
CA ALA A 156 5.34 -8.94 7.26
C ALA A 156 4.25 -9.58 8.15
N SER A 157 3.61 -8.80 9.02
CA SER A 157 2.53 -9.27 9.89
C SER A 157 1.33 -9.81 9.11
N VAL A 158 0.92 -9.13 8.03
CA VAL A 158 -0.20 -9.60 7.19
C VAL A 158 0.17 -10.89 6.45
N ILE A 159 1.39 -10.97 5.90
CA ILE A 159 1.87 -12.16 5.19
C ILE A 159 1.97 -13.35 6.17
N ALA A 160 2.50 -13.13 7.37
CA ALA A 160 2.60 -14.17 8.40
C ALA A 160 1.23 -14.67 8.85
N GLN A 161 0.27 -13.75 9.03
CA GLN A 161 -1.11 -14.10 9.40
C GLN A 161 -1.79 -14.95 8.31
N ASP A 162 -1.62 -14.60 7.03
CA ASP A 162 -2.13 -15.37 5.89
C ASP A 162 -1.55 -16.78 5.85
N ALA A 163 -0.24 -16.88 6.10
CA ALA A 163 0.46 -18.17 6.13
C ALA A 163 0.23 -18.99 7.42
N GLY A 164 -0.42 -18.43 8.44
CA GLY A 164 -0.62 -19.06 9.73
C GLY A 164 0.66 -19.28 10.53
N VAL A 165 1.70 -18.44 10.31
CA VAL A 165 3.02 -18.58 10.95
C VAL A 165 3.28 -17.44 11.92
N MET A 166 4.15 -17.70 12.90
CA MET A 166 4.64 -16.68 13.83
C MET A 166 6.04 -16.25 13.42
N LEU A 167 6.26 -14.93 13.42
CA LEU A 167 7.58 -14.34 13.23
C LEU A 167 8.15 -13.95 14.59
N ASP A 168 9.43 -14.23 14.78
CA ASP A 168 10.14 -13.91 16.02
C ASP A 168 10.59 -12.44 15.97
N ASP A 169 10.73 -11.81 17.15
CA ASP A 169 11.25 -10.44 17.31
C ASP A 169 10.55 -9.36 16.45
N GLN A 170 9.24 -9.52 16.24
CA GLN A 170 8.49 -8.46 15.55
C GLN A 170 8.54 -7.14 16.34
N PRO A 171 8.80 -5.99 15.69
CA PRO A 171 8.63 -4.70 16.33
C PRO A 171 7.21 -4.58 16.92
N ARG A 172 7.11 -4.18 18.20
CA ARG A 172 5.81 -3.94 18.83
C ARG A 172 5.16 -2.73 18.18
N LEU A 173 4.35 -2.97 17.17
CA LEU A 173 3.59 -1.93 16.50
C LEU A 173 2.37 -1.56 17.35
N ALA A 174 2.12 -0.27 17.50
CA ALA A 174 0.84 0.18 18.05
C ALA A 174 -0.32 -0.38 17.21
N PRO A 175 -1.48 -0.70 17.82
CA PRO A 175 -2.65 -1.14 17.06
C PRO A 175 -2.96 -0.15 15.93
N THR A 176 -3.14 -0.66 14.71
CA THR A 176 -3.55 0.19 13.59
C THR A 176 -4.88 0.84 13.97
N ARG A 177 -4.91 2.15 14.12
CA ARG A 177 -6.19 2.87 14.23
C ARG A 177 -6.92 2.66 12.91
N GLN A 178 -7.84 1.70 12.88
CA GLN A 178 -8.80 1.66 11.79
C GLN A 178 -9.51 3.02 11.81
N PRO A 179 -9.59 3.73 10.67
CA PRO A 179 -10.43 4.91 10.59
C PRO A 179 -11.81 4.48 11.06
N ALA A 180 -12.32 5.12 12.10
CA ALA A 180 -13.69 4.86 12.54
C ALA A 180 -14.58 4.92 11.29
N PRO A 181 -15.45 3.94 11.07
CA PRO A 181 -16.33 3.97 9.91
C PRO A 181 -16.97 5.36 9.90
N ARG A 182 -16.79 6.09 8.80
CA ARG A 182 -17.45 7.38 8.59
C ARG A 182 -18.96 7.15 8.52
N GLY A 183 -19.54 6.72 9.63
CA GLY A 183 -20.94 6.36 9.79
C GLY A 183 -21.89 7.55 9.89
N GLY A 184 -21.45 8.76 9.56
CA GLY A 184 -22.34 9.93 9.61
C GLY A 184 -22.90 10.33 8.25
N ALA A 185 -22.10 10.31 7.20
CA ALA A 185 -22.53 10.84 5.91
C ALA A 185 -23.65 9.99 5.27
N GLY A 186 -23.52 8.67 5.29
CA GLY A 186 -24.54 7.78 4.72
C GLY A 186 -25.88 7.85 5.44
N ALA A 187 -25.88 7.94 6.78
CA ALA A 187 -27.11 8.11 7.55
C ALA A 187 -27.75 9.48 7.29
N VAL A 188 -26.95 10.55 7.20
CA VAL A 188 -27.46 11.90 6.87
C VAL A 188 -28.02 11.93 5.44
N PHE A 189 -27.34 11.34 4.46
CA PHE A 189 -27.87 11.21 3.10
C PHE A 189 -29.16 10.39 3.04
N LEU A 190 -29.26 9.32 3.81
CA LEU A 190 -30.46 8.50 3.87
C LEU A 190 -31.62 9.26 4.50
N VAL A 191 -31.39 10.02 5.57
CA VAL A 191 -32.42 10.88 6.18
C VAL A 191 -32.86 11.99 5.22
N ILE A 192 -31.93 12.64 4.54
CA ILE A 192 -32.25 13.67 3.54
C ILE A 192 -33.05 13.04 2.37
N PHE A 193 -32.62 11.88 1.89
CA PHE A 193 -33.30 11.15 0.83
C PHE A 193 -34.75 10.78 1.23
N LEU A 194 -34.92 10.21 2.42
CA LEU A 194 -36.24 9.88 2.97
C LEU A 194 -37.13 11.15 3.14
N PHE A 195 -36.55 12.24 3.62
CA PHE A 195 -37.27 13.50 3.76
C PHE A 195 -37.76 14.04 2.42
N PHE A 196 -36.90 14.05 1.38
CA PHE A 196 -37.27 14.58 0.06
C PHE A 196 -38.18 13.64 -0.71
N PHE A 197 -37.95 12.34 -0.67
CA PHE A 197 -38.69 11.38 -1.49
C PHE A 197 -39.96 10.83 -0.82
N ILE A 198 -40.04 10.85 0.50
CA ILE A 198 -41.18 10.35 1.26
C ILE A 198 -41.85 11.48 2.04
N GLY A 199 -41.09 12.31 2.75
CA GLY A 199 -41.63 13.37 3.61
C GLY A 199 -42.34 14.47 2.82
N ILE A 200 -41.75 14.98 1.75
CA ILE A 200 -42.38 16.04 0.93
C ILE A 200 -43.65 15.56 0.22
N PRO A 201 -43.69 14.38 -0.43
CA PRO A 201 -44.93 13.86 -1.03
C PRO A 201 -46.05 13.63 0.01
N ILE A 202 -45.73 13.11 1.17
CA ILE A 202 -46.71 12.95 2.27
C ILE A 202 -47.22 14.28 2.74
N LEU A 203 -46.32 15.24 2.97
CA LEU A 203 -46.69 16.60 3.39
C LEU A 203 -47.59 17.27 2.33
N ARG A 204 -47.26 17.13 1.05
CA ARG A 204 -48.10 17.60 -0.08
C ARG A 204 -49.47 16.90 -0.14
N ALA A 205 -49.53 15.60 0.18
CA ALA A 205 -50.78 14.86 0.22
C ALA A 205 -51.67 15.35 1.36
N ILE A 206 -51.09 15.65 2.54
CA ILE A 206 -51.82 16.19 3.70
C ILE A 206 -52.32 17.62 3.42
N PHE A 207 -51.49 18.50 2.90
CA PHE A 207 -51.88 19.90 2.64
C PHE A 207 -52.69 20.11 1.34
N ARG A 208 -52.78 19.09 0.47
CA ARG A 208 -53.60 19.14 -0.75
C ARG A 208 -54.98 18.49 -0.58
N GLY A 209 -55.35 18.14 0.65
CA GLY A 209 -56.63 17.57 1.02
C GLY A 209 -57.73 18.64 1.04
N GLY A 210 -58.34 18.93 -0.11
CA GLY A 210 -59.46 19.79 -0.27
C GLY A 210 -60.16 19.55 -1.60
N GLY A 211 -60.83 18.40 -1.74
CA GLY A 211 -61.69 18.13 -2.92
C GLY A 211 -62.20 16.69 -2.90
N PRO A 212 -63.57 16.50 -2.79
CA PRO A 212 -64.14 15.17 -2.79
C PRO A 212 -64.39 14.71 -4.22
N ARG A 213 -63.58 13.72 -4.75
CA ARG A 213 -64.03 12.77 -5.78
C ARG A 213 -62.89 11.85 -6.22
N GLY A 214 -63.08 10.56 -5.94
CA GLY A 214 -62.71 9.50 -6.87
C GLY A 214 -61.30 8.91 -6.79
N GLY A 215 -61.20 7.64 -6.40
CA GLY A 215 -60.16 6.76 -6.86
C GLY A 215 -59.14 6.33 -5.80
N GLY A 216 -59.45 5.21 -5.12
CA GLY A 216 -58.54 4.48 -4.25
C GLY A 216 -57.33 3.96 -5.04
N GLY A 217 -56.14 4.21 -4.59
CA GLY A 217 -54.92 3.67 -5.20
C GLY A 217 -53.64 3.78 -4.39
N GLY A 218 -53.54 4.67 -3.40
CA GLY A 218 -52.28 4.96 -2.72
C GLY A 218 -51.87 3.94 -1.64
N LEU A 219 -52.84 3.38 -0.91
CA LEU A 219 -52.56 2.43 0.17
C LEU A 219 -52.23 1.03 -0.32
N GLY A 220 -52.81 0.60 -1.45
CA GLY A 220 -52.51 -0.71 -2.07
C GLY A 220 -51.10 -0.83 -2.63
N PHE A 221 -50.55 0.25 -3.14
CA PHE A 221 -49.19 0.28 -3.64
C PHE A 221 -48.15 0.18 -2.50
N LEU A 222 -48.37 0.90 -1.42
CA LEU A 222 -47.49 0.86 -0.24
C LEU A 222 -47.53 -0.48 0.48
N LEU A 223 -48.72 -1.11 0.57
CA LEU A 223 -48.87 -2.44 1.14
C LEU A 223 -48.25 -3.53 0.25
N GLY A 224 -48.30 -3.38 -1.06
CA GLY A 224 -47.63 -4.26 -2.01
C GLY A 224 -46.11 -4.21 -1.98
N LEU A 225 -45.56 -3.01 -1.72
CA LEU A 225 -44.11 -2.84 -1.56
C LEU A 225 -43.58 -3.40 -0.23
N LEU A 226 -44.39 -3.33 0.84
CA LEU A 226 -44.00 -3.82 2.17
C LEU A 226 -44.12 -5.35 2.31
N LEU A 227 -45.04 -5.96 1.59
CA LEU A 227 -45.30 -7.42 1.63
C LEU A 227 -44.67 -8.20 0.49
N GLY A 228 -44.07 -7.52 -0.52
CA GLY A 228 -43.53 -8.13 -1.73
C GLY A 228 -42.05 -8.52 -1.71
N SER A 229 -41.31 -8.34 -0.61
CA SER A 229 -39.89 -8.73 -0.53
C SER A 229 -39.67 -10.13 0.04
N GLY A 230 -40.24 -11.12 -0.60
CA GLY A 230 -39.99 -12.52 -0.31
C GLY A 230 -39.63 -13.25 -1.60
N GLY A 231 -38.33 -13.56 -1.78
CA GLY A 231 -37.97 -14.58 -2.72
C GLY A 231 -36.97 -14.19 -3.81
N PHE A 232 -35.69 -14.31 -3.50
CA PHE A 232 -34.72 -14.80 -4.47
C PHE A 232 -33.81 -15.81 -3.77
N GLY A 233 -34.14 -17.06 -4.02
CA GLY A 233 -33.38 -18.21 -3.59
C GLY A 233 -32.34 -18.59 -4.64
N GLY A 234 -31.26 -19.19 -4.16
CA GLY A 234 -30.65 -20.35 -4.80
C GLY A 234 -29.58 -20.08 -5.83
N GLY A 235 -28.36 -20.47 -5.50
CA GLY A 235 -27.26 -20.66 -6.43
C GLY A 235 -26.07 -21.29 -5.74
N ARG A 236 -26.16 -22.57 -5.45
CA ARG A 236 -25.02 -23.45 -5.11
C ARG A 236 -24.11 -23.59 -6.32
N GLY A 237 -22.80 -23.50 -6.11
CA GLY A 237 -21.79 -23.89 -7.07
C GLY A 237 -20.47 -24.12 -6.33
N GLY A 238 -20.27 -25.33 -5.83
CA GLY A 238 -18.99 -25.81 -5.33
C GLY A 238 -18.15 -26.29 -6.51
N TYR A 239 -16.85 -26.01 -6.43
CA TYR A 239 -15.82 -26.82 -7.08
C TYR A 239 -14.67 -26.96 -6.14
N GLY A 240 -14.46 -28.21 -5.81
CA GLY A 240 -13.30 -28.77 -5.17
C GLY A 240 -12.24 -29.15 -6.22
N GLY A 241 -11.10 -29.50 -5.71
CA GLY A 241 -9.95 -30.06 -6.40
C GLY A 241 -8.71 -29.29 -5.95
N GLY A 242 -7.84 -29.77 -5.12
CA GLY A 242 -7.21 -31.07 -5.03
C GLY A 242 -5.93 -31.03 -5.87
N GLY A 243 -4.75 -30.90 -5.24
CA GLY A 243 -3.47 -30.97 -5.93
C GLY A 243 -2.32 -30.91 -4.95
N PHE A 244 -1.97 -32.09 -4.40
CA PHE A 244 -0.76 -32.39 -3.64
C PHE A 244 0.46 -32.44 -4.57
N GLY A 245 1.63 -32.07 -4.05
CA GLY A 245 2.94 -32.37 -4.58
C GLY A 245 3.86 -31.15 -4.48
N GLY A 246 5.02 -31.21 -3.93
CA GLY A 246 5.92 -32.24 -3.52
C GLY A 246 7.10 -31.60 -2.82
N PHE A 247 7.67 -32.34 -1.95
CA PHE A 247 8.83 -32.09 -1.11
C PHE A 247 10.10 -31.72 -1.88
N GLY A 248 10.84 -30.74 -1.36
CA GLY A 248 12.22 -30.49 -1.72
C GLY A 248 12.89 -29.82 -0.55
N GLY A 249 13.38 -30.67 0.39
CA GLY A 249 14.21 -30.22 1.48
C GLY A 249 15.61 -29.88 0.96
N GLY A 250 16.21 -28.84 1.47
CA GLY A 250 17.59 -28.45 1.26
C GLY A 250 17.95 -27.49 2.37
N GLY A 251 18.46 -28.02 3.48
CA GLY A 251 19.07 -27.25 4.53
C GLY A 251 20.41 -26.71 4.04
N GLY A 252 20.70 -25.48 4.37
CA GLY A 252 22.00 -24.86 4.10
C GLY A 252 21.98 -23.39 4.49
N GLY A 253 22.80 -23.04 5.44
CA GLY A 253 23.31 -21.75 5.85
C GLY A 253 22.65 -20.50 5.31
N GLY A 254 22.02 -19.73 6.21
CA GLY A 254 21.24 -18.53 5.90
C GLY A 254 22.04 -17.37 5.31
N GLY A 255 22.26 -17.40 4.02
CA GLY A 255 22.66 -16.24 3.22
C GLY A 255 21.53 -15.84 2.31
N PHE A 256 21.41 -14.54 2.03
CA PHE A 256 20.50 -14.03 1.01
C PHE A 256 20.87 -14.64 -0.34
N GLY A 257 19.97 -15.49 -0.87
CA GLY A 257 20.19 -16.21 -2.13
C GLY A 257 19.78 -15.45 -3.39
N GLY A 258 19.40 -14.18 -3.26
CA GLY A 258 18.79 -13.37 -4.33
C GLY A 258 17.28 -13.51 -4.40
N PHE A 259 16.64 -12.68 -5.19
CA PHE A 259 15.20 -12.73 -5.43
C PHE A 259 14.84 -13.74 -6.52
N GLY A 260 13.65 -14.34 -6.42
CA GLY A 260 13.29 -15.55 -7.15
C GLY A 260 12.61 -15.35 -8.52
N GLY A 261 12.50 -14.15 -9.03
CA GLY A 261 11.93 -13.89 -10.38
C GLY A 261 10.40 -13.79 -10.43
N GLY A 262 9.79 -13.21 -9.40
CA GLY A 262 8.35 -12.89 -9.40
C GLY A 262 7.97 -11.73 -10.33
N SER A 263 6.68 -11.64 -10.64
CA SER A 263 6.09 -10.60 -11.49
C SER A 263 5.11 -9.71 -10.72
N THR A 264 4.94 -8.48 -11.24
CA THR A 264 4.00 -7.49 -10.72
C THR A 264 3.28 -6.79 -11.87
N GLY A 265 2.02 -6.44 -11.69
CA GLY A 265 1.25 -5.59 -12.60
C GLY A 265 1.36 -4.09 -12.31
N GLY A 266 2.26 -3.72 -11.39
CA GLY A 266 2.35 -2.34 -10.95
C GLY A 266 1.36 -1.97 -9.83
N GLY A 267 0.63 -2.95 -9.29
CA GLY A 267 -0.19 -2.77 -8.09
C GLY A 267 0.65 -2.29 -6.92
N GLY A 268 0.03 -1.53 -6.04
CA GLY A 268 0.71 -0.97 -4.89
C GLY A 268 0.16 0.39 -4.45
N ALA A 269 0.80 0.96 -3.46
CA ALA A 269 0.42 2.27 -2.95
C ALA A 269 1.63 3.04 -2.43
N GLY A 270 1.53 4.35 -2.49
CA GLY A 270 2.58 5.22 -2.02
C GLY A 270 2.10 6.66 -1.81
N GLY A 271 3.04 7.57 -1.68
CA GLY A 271 2.75 8.97 -1.48
C GLY A 271 4.01 9.81 -1.32
N SER A 272 3.80 11.02 -0.86
CA SER A 272 4.85 11.98 -0.52
C SER A 272 4.64 12.50 0.90
N TRP A 273 5.70 13.07 1.51
CA TRP A 273 5.65 13.64 2.84
C TRP A 273 6.29 15.02 2.93
#